data_fe202d11b5421d0a6399a0260972436d
#
_entry.id   fe202d11b5421d0a6399a0260972436d
#
_cell.length_a   1.000
_cell.length_b   1.000
_cell.length_c   1.000
_cell.angle_alpha   90.00
_cell.angle_beta   90.00
_cell.angle_gamma   90.00
#
_symmetry.space_group_name_H-M   'P 1'
#
loop_
_entity.id
_entity.type
_entity.pdbx_description
1 polymer ?
#
loop_
_entity_poly.entity_id
_entity_poly.type
_entity_poly.pdbx_seq_one_letter_code
_entity_poly.pdbx_strand_id
1 'polypeptide(L)'
;MPANPLPWQSLAVKHRHPRDLCIEFDEPTHRYTVNGVNDRWISCTGFLHDFFPHFDPDATIKKMMNGKNWINSKYYGMTAEQIKAQWSASGKDASESGTAMHLGIEMFHNGAEPDDAVKASVEWKYFQNYWREHGDDLEPYRTEWEVWSEEHKLAGSIDMIYRKKSDGTFVIYDWKRSKEIKTSNDWETGYGPVSHLPNCNYWHYTLQLNVYKWFLETFYGCVVSDLYLIILHPDNKNYRRLRLNILGEEVAAMLECRKRALAEKSSRPVVLPMPVEDDDIHGCVSKKPMFIDDA
;
A
#
# COMPACT_ATOMS: atom_id res chain seq x y z
N MET A 1 -10.83 -21.78 24.14
CA MET A 1 -9.40 -21.96 23.90
C MET A 1 -9.05 -20.98 22.81
N PRO A 2 -7.92 -20.24 22.88
CA PRO A 2 -7.51 -19.45 21.73
C PRO A 2 -7.31 -20.41 20.55
N ALA A 3 -7.77 -20.00 19.36
CA ALA A 3 -7.55 -20.76 18.12
C ALA A 3 -6.04 -20.95 17.92
N ASN A 4 -5.63 -22.10 17.39
CA ASN A 4 -4.24 -22.27 16.99
C ASN A 4 -3.88 -21.16 15.98
N PRO A 5 -2.69 -20.52 16.11
CA PRO A 5 -2.28 -19.51 15.16
C PRO A 5 -2.21 -20.12 13.75
N LEU A 6 -2.60 -19.34 12.76
CA LEU A 6 -2.52 -19.75 11.37
C LEU A 6 -1.04 -19.91 10.97
N PRO A 7 -0.71 -20.74 9.97
CA PRO A 7 0.67 -21.04 9.60
C PRO A 7 1.54 -19.80 9.32
N TRP A 8 0.93 -18.72 8.84
CA TRP A 8 1.59 -17.43 8.55
C TRP A 8 1.62 -16.45 9.73
N GLN A 9 1.30 -16.88 10.94
CA GLN A 9 1.26 -16.02 12.14
C GLN A 9 2.37 -16.31 13.17
N SER A 10 3.34 -17.18 12.85
CA SER A 10 4.36 -17.59 13.81
C SER A 10 5.23 -16.42 14.30
N LEU A 11 5.59 -15.49 13.39
CA LEU A 11 6.34 -14.29 13.74
C LEU A 11 5.51 -13.31 14.58
N ALA A 12 4.22 -13.18 14.30
CA ALA A 12 3.30 -12.35 15.09
C ALA A 12 3.15 -12.87 16.52
N VAL A 13 3.13 -14.20 16.70
CA VAL A 13 3.12 -14.83 18.03
C VAL A 13 4.45 -14.64 18.76
N LYS A 14 5.58 -14.85 18.06
CA LYS A 14 6.94 -14.72 18.62
C LYS A 14 7.25 -13.29 19.03
N HIS A 15 6.83 -12.31 18.26
CA HIS A 15 7.13 -10.88 18.43
C HIS A 15 5.86 -10.07 18.68
N ARG A 16 4.97 -10.59 19.56
CA ARG A 16 3.71 -9.92 19.92
C ARG A 16 3.97 -8.54 20.51
N HIS A 17 3.20 -7.55 20.07
CA HIS A 17 3.19 -6.21 20.65
C HIS A 17 1.83 -5.91 21.31
N PRO A 18 1.77 -5.18 22.44
CA PRO A 18 0.49 -4.87 23.10
C PRO A 18 -0.53 -4.17 22.20
N ARG A 19 -0.07 -3.36 21.25
CA ARG A 19 -0.93 -2.65 20.30
C ARG A 19 -1.60 -3.56 19.27
N ASP A 20 -1.09 -4.77 19.05
CA ASP A 20 -1.70 -5.75 18.13
C ASP A 20 -3.12 -6.15 18.58
N LEU A 21 -3.39 -6.08 19.88
CA LEU A 21 -4.70 -6.43 20.46
C LEU A 21 -5.79 -5.38 20.22
N CYS A 22 -5.39 -4.21 19.74
CA CYS A 22 -6.29 -3.06 19.59
C CYS A 22 -6.73 -2.83 18.15
N ILE A 23 -6.14 -3.51 17.19
CA ILE A 23 -6.40 -3.30 15.76
C ILE A 23 -6.91 -4.58 15.10
N GLU A 24 -7.87 -4.41 14.20
CA GLU A 24 -8.41 -5.46 13.35
C GLU A 24 -8.52 -4.90 11.93
N PHE A 25 -8.17 -5.70 10.94
CA PHE A 25 -8.32 -5.38 9.52
C PHE A 25 -9.33 -6.32 8.87
N ASP A 26 -10.38 -5.75 8.31
CA ASP A 26 -11.35 -6.48 7.51
C ASP A 26 -10.95 -6.42 6.03
N GLU A 27 -10.33 -7.50 5.57
CA GLU A 27 -9.79 -7.60 4.21
C GLU A 27 -10.86 -7.39 3.12
N PRO A 28 -12.08 -7.99 3.20
CA PRO A 28 -13.11 -7.80 2.19
C PRO A 28 -13.55 -6.34 1.99
N THR A 29 -13.58 -5.55 3.06
CA THR A 29 -13.99 -4.14 3.00
C THR A 29 -12.81 -3.16 3.05
N HIS A 30 -11.58 -3.64 3.21
CA HIS A 30 -10.36 -2.85 3.42
C HIS A 30 -10.51 -1.80 4.53
N ARG A 31 -11.09 -2.21 5.66
CA ARG A 31 -11.35 -1.31 6.79
C ARG A 31 -10.59 -1.72 8.02
N TYR A 32 -9.99 -0.73 8.66
CA TYR A 32 -9.39 -0.88 9.97
C TYR A 32 -10.40 -0.53 11.07
N THR A 33 -10.42 -1.35 12.11
CA THR A 33 -11.12 -1.10 13.36
C THR A 33 -10.08 -1.04 14.48
N VAL A 34 -10.05 0.05 15.23
CA VAL A 34 -9.11 0.20 16.35
C VAL A 34 -9.88 0.46 17.61
N ASN A 35 -9.60 -0.31 18.68
CA ASN A 35 -10.34 -0.31 19.93
C ASN A 35 -11.86 -0.50 19.73
N GLY A 36 -12.25 -1.33 18.75
CA GLY A 36 -13.65 -1.58 18.40
C GLY A 36 -14.35 -0.44 17.64
N VAL A 37 -13.60 0.59 17.20
CA VAL A 37 -14.15 1.75 16.48
C VAL A 37 -13.53 1.83 15.10
N ASN A 38 -14.36 2.01 14.06
CA ASN A 38 -13.93 2.17 12.68
C ASN A 38 -14.18 3.59 12.11
N ASP A 39 -14.62 4.52 12.95
CA ASP A 39 -14.94 5.90 12.54
C ASP A 39 -13.69 6.68 12.14
N ARG A 40 -13.72 7.27 10.94
CA ARG A 40 -12.66 8.15 10.39
C ARG A 40 -11.28 7.55 10.21
N TRP A 41 -11.13 6.24 10.39
CA TRP A 41 -9.87 5.56 10.08
C TRP A 41 -9.64 5.52 8.57
N ILE A 42 -8.40 5.82 8.16
CA ILE A 42 -7.96 5.67 6.78
C ILE A 42 -6.70 4.82 6.74
N SER A 43 -6.50 4.13 5.61
CA SER A 43 -5.26 3.40 5.38
C SER A 43 -4.10 4.36 5.09
N CYS A 44 -2.87 3.89 5.29
CA CYS A 44 -1.67 4.63 4.91
C CYS A 44 -1.72 5.05 3.43
N THR A 45 -2.10 4.15 2.53
CA THR A 45 -2.26 4.45 1.10
C THR A 45 -3.33 5.52 0.86
N GLY A 46 -4.50 5.41 1.51
CA GLY A 46 -5.55 6.42 1.41
C GLY A 46 -5.09 7.81 1.89
N PHE A 47 -4.31 7.84 2.97
CA PHE A 47 -3.71 9.07 3.48
C PHE A 47 -2.75 9.73 2.47
N LEU A 48 -1.92 8.94 1.80
CA LEU A 48 -1.00 9.46 0.79
C LEU A 48 -1.74 10.04 -0.42
N HIS A 49 -2.84 9.42 -0.81
CA HIS A 49 -3.64 9.89 -1.94
C HIS A 49 -4.23 11.29 -1.74
N ASP A 50 -4.44 11.73 -0.50
CA ASP A 50 -4.88 13.11 -0.22
C ASP A 50 -3.85 14.17 -0.66
N PHE A 51 -2.60 13.77 -0.90
CA PHE A 51 -1.49 14.64 -1.26
C PHE A 51 -1.05 14.57 -2.71
N PHE A 52 -1.72 13.79 -3.55
CA PHE A 52 -1.40 13.67 -4.98
C PHE A 52 -2.65 13.76 -5.86
N PRO A 53 -2.51 14.17 -7.13
CA PRO A 53 -3.58 14.08 -8.10
C PRO A 53 -4.09 12.63 -8.24
N HIS A 54 -5.41 12.46 -8.20
CA HIS A 54 -6.03 11.17 -8.44
C HIS A 54 -5.99 10.80 -9.92
N PHE A 55 -5.73 9.54 -10.21
CA PHE A 55 -5.84 9.02 -11.56
C PHE A 55 -7.29 9.00 -12.02
N ASP A 56 -7.57 9.68 -13.13
CA ASP A 56 -8.86 9.68 -13.80
C ASP A 56 -8.73 8.92 -15.13
N PRO A 57 -9.25 7.70 -15.23
CA PRO A 57 -9.17 6.90 -16.44
C PRO A 57 -9.91 7.54 -17.61
N ASP A 58 -11.04 8.22 -17.39
CA ASP A 58 -11.81 8.87 -18.44
C ASP A 58 -11.07 10.05 -19.04
N ALA A 59 -10.54 10.93 -18.19
CA ALA A 59 -9.73 12.05 -18.63
C ALA A 59 -8.46 11.57 -19.35
N THR A 60 -7.81 10.53 -18.83
CA THR A 60 -6.59 9.95 -19.42
C THR A 60 -6.86 9.36 -20.80
N ILE A 61 -7.90 8.55 -20.95
CA ILE A 61 -8.29 7.95 -22.24
C ILE A 61 -8.67 9.06 -23.24
N LYS A 62 -9.46 10.03 -22.82
CA LYS A 62 -9.82 11.18 -23.67
C LYS A 62 -8.60 11.95 -24.15
N LYS A 63 -7.65 12.23 -23.26
CA LYS A 63 -6.38 12.90 -23.58
C LYS A 63 -5.57 12.06 -24.57
N MET A 64 -5.47 10.77 -24.36
CA MET A 64 -4.75 9.83 -25.21
C MET A 64 -5.38 9.74 -26.61
N MET A 65 -6.71 9.59 -26.72
CA MET A 65 -7.43 9.48 -27.99
C MET A 65 -7.36 10.79 -28.82
N ASN A 66 -7.27 11.94 -28.17
CA ASN A 66 -7.11 13.26 -28.83
C ASN A 66 -5.63 13.60 -29.09
N GLY A 67 -4.69 12.78 -28.64
CA GLY A 67 -3.28 13.04 -28.76
C GLY A 67 -2.74 12.80 -30.18
N LYS A 68 -1.69 13.55 -30.58
CA LYS A 68 -1.06 13.40 -31.90
C LYS A 68 -0.52 11.99 -32.17
N ASN A 69 -0.19 11.26 -31.13
CA ASN A 69 0.35 9.89 -31.21
C ASN A 69 -0.73 8.81 -31.14
N TRP A 70 -2.02 9.16 -31.14
CA TRP A 70 -3.10 8.19 -31.03
C TRP A 70 -3.02 7.07 -32.07
N ILE A 71 -2.73 7.42 -33.32
CA ILE A 71 -2.61 6.45 -34.43
C ILE A 71 -1.51 5.39 -34.20
N ASN A 72 -0.51 5.68 -33.36
CA ASN A 72 0.56 4.77 -33.00
C ASN A 72 0.34 4.10 -31.65
N SER A 73 -0.78 4.37 -31.00
CA SER A 73 -1.14 3.77 -29.70
C SER A 73 -1.49 2.30 -29.87
N LYS A 74 -1.08 1.47 -28.91
CA LYS A 74 -1.52 0.07 -28.82
C LYS A 74 -3.05 -0.07 -28.71
N TYR A 75 -3.74 1.02 -28.38
CA TYR A 75 -5.20 1.09 -28.23
C TYR A 75 -5.89 1.67 -29.45
N TYR A 76 -5.15 1.98 -30.53
CA TYR A 76 -5.74 2.56 -31.73
C TYR A 76 -6.85 1.68 -32.28
N GLY A 77 -8.01 2.29 -32.57
CA GLY A 77 -9.22 1.58 -33.04
C GLY A 77 -10.11 1.00 -31.92
N MET A 78 -9.71 1.08 -30.66
CA MET A 78 -10.54 0.68 -29.53
C MET A 78 -11.44 1.84 -29.06
N THR A 79 -12.62 1.51 -28.50
CA THR A 79 -13.46 2.50 -27.81
C THR A 79 -12.92 2.76 -26.39
N ALA A 80 -13.36 3.85 -25.76
CA ALA A 80 -12.99 4.18 -24.39
C ALA A 80 -13.39 3.07 -23.40
N GLU A 81 -14.57 2.47 -23.60
CA GLU A 81 -15.07 1.36 -22.79
C GLU A 81 -14.21 0.11 -22.93
N GLN A 82 -13.76 -0.20 -24.15
CA GLN A 82 -12.86 -1.32 -24.40
C GLN A 82 -11.50 -1.12 -23.72
N ILE A 83 -10.96 0.09 -23.77
CA ILE A 83 -9.70 0.43 -23.10
C ILE A 83 -9.85 0.30 -21.58
N LYS A 84 -10.93 0.85 -21.00
CA LYS A 84 -11.21 0.71 -19.57
C LYS A 84 -11.37 -0.77 -19.15
N ALA A 85 -12.09 -1.55 -19.93
CA ALA A 85 -12.28 -2.97 -19.65
C ALA A 85 -10.94 -3.72 -19.66
N GLN A 86 -10.05 -3.40 -20.63
CA GLN A 86 -8.71 -3.98 -20.70
C GLN A 86 -7.85 -3.56 -19.51
N TRP A 87 -7.85 -2.27 -19.11
CA TRP A 87 -7.11 -1.80 -17.93
C TRP A 87 -7.62 -2.48 -16.67
N SER A 88 -8.95 -2.57 -16.50
CA SER A 88 -9.54 -3.23 -15.34
C SER A 88 -9.16 -4.71 -15.26
N ALA A 89 -9.17 -5.43 -16.38
CA ALA A 89 -8.78 -6.83 -16.44
C ALA A 89 -7.28 -7.02 -16.10
N SER A 90 -6.42 -6.17 -16.67
CA SER A 90 -4.97 -6.20 -16.37
C SER A 90 -4.69 -5.85 -14.90
N GLY A 91 -5.39 -4.87 -14.34
CA GLY A 91 -5.25 -4.51 -12.92
C GLY A 91 -5.68 -5.63 -11.99
N LYS A 92 -6.77 -6.33 -12.33
CA LYS A 92 -7.24 -7.50 -11.54
C LYS A 92 -6.20 -8.62 -11.55
N ASP A 93 -5.67 -9.00 -12.71
CA ASP A 93 -4.63 -10.03 -12.84
C ASP A 93 -3.36 -9.66 -12.07
N ALA A 94 -2.93 -8.40 -12.19
CA ALA A 94 -1.77 -7.88 -11.45
C ALA A 94 -1.99 -7.94 -9.92
N SER A 95 -3.18 -7.58 -9.45
CA SER A 95 -3.56 -7.63 -8.04
C SER A 95 -3.59 -9.05 -7.49
N GLU A 96 -4.26 -9.99 -8.20
CA GLU A 96 -4.34 -11.40 -7.78
C GLU A 96 -2.95 -12.05 -7.71
N SER A 97 -2.12 -11.84 -8.72
CA SER A 97 -0.74 -12.34 -8.74
C SER A 97 0.13 -11.67 -7.67
N GLY A 98 -0.07 -10.39 -7.41
CA GLY A 98 0.59 -9.66 -6.32
C GLY A 98 0.24 -10.25 -4.96
N THR A 99 -1.04 -10.43 -4.67
CA THR A 99 -1.53 -11.02 -3.41
C THR A 99 -0.97 -12.43 -3.19
N ALA A 100 -0.96 -13.27 -4.22
CA ALA A 100 -0.39 -14.62 -4.13
C ALA A 100 1.12 -14.60 -3.82
N MET A 101 1.86 -13.67 -4.43
CA MET A 101 3.29 -13.47 -4.17
C MET A 101 3.54 -13.03 -2.72
N HIS A 102 2.80 -12.04 -2.21
CA HIS A 102 2.92 -11.57 -0.83
C HIS A 102 2.65 -12.69 0.17
N LEU A 103 1.52 -13.41 0.01
CA LEU A 103 1.18 -14.55 0.87
C LEU A 103 2.25 -15.63 0.85
N GLY A 104 2.82 -15.95 -0.32
CA GLY A 104 3.89 -16.93 -0.43
C GLY A 104 5.14 -16.52 0.33
N ILE A 105 5.54 -15.25 0.25
CA ILE A 105 6.70 -14.72 0.99
C ILE A 105 6.41 -14.68 2.50
N GLU A 106 5.20 -14.29 2.88
CA GLU A 106 4.75 -14.31 4.27
C GLU A 106 4.82 -15.72 4.85
N MET A 107 4.24 -16.72 4.16
CA MET A 107 4.31 -18.13 4.58
C MET A 107 5.73 -18.60 4.78
N PHE A 108 6.62 -18.34 3.83
CA PHE A 108 8.04 -18.70 3.91
C PHE A 108 8.71 -18.15 5.16
N HIS A 109 8.54 -16.88 5.45
CA HIS A 109 9.17 -16.24 6.62
C HIS A 109 8.56 -16.73 7.95
N ASN A 110 7.35 -17.22 7.93
CA ASN A 110 6.69 -17.83 9.08
C ASN A 110 6.97 -19.34 9.23
N GLY A 111 7.80 -19.92 8.35
CA GLY A 111 8.16 -21.35 8.39
C GLY A 111 7.09 -22.28 7.84
N ALA A 112 6.15 -21.74 7.04
CA ALA A 112 5.14 -22.49 6.32
C ALA A 112 5.52 -22.66 4.84
N GLU A 113 4.94 -23.67 4.19
CA GLU A 113 5.16 -23.91 2.77
C GLU A 113 4.20 -23.10 1.91
N PRO A 114 4.71 -22.28 0.97
CA PRO A 114 3.88 -21.64 -0.03
C PRO A 114 3.24 -22.65 -1.00
N ASP A 115 2.13 -22.24 -1.62
CA ASP A 115 1.46 -23.07 -2.61
C ASP A 115 2.37 -23.40 -3.81
N ASP A 116 2.14 -24.56 -4.43
CA ASP A 116 2.95 -25.04 -5.56
C ASP A 116 2.90 -24.10 -6.76
N ALA A 117 1.76 -23.43 -6.99
CA ALA A 117 1.62 -22.42 -8.04
C ALA A 117 2.52 -21.21 -7.78
N VAL A 118 2.62 -20.74 -6.53
CA VAL A 118 3.53 -19.66 -6.12
C VAL A 118 4.97 -20.11 -6.30
N LYS A 119 5.33 -21.30 -5.82
CA LYS A 119 6.70 -21.84 -5.94
C LYS A 119 7.15 -22.01 -7.39
N ALA A 120 6.22 -22.25 -8.32
CA ALA A 120 6.51 -22.34 -9.76
C ALA A 120 6.63 -20.98 -10.46
N SER A 121 6.27 -19.88 -9.79
CA SER A 121 6.26 -18.55 -10.39
C SER A 121 7.67 -17.96 -10.57
N VAL A 122 7.79 -17.01 -11.51
CA VAL A 122 9.03 -16.26 -11.74
C VAL A 122 9.32 -15.34 -10.56
N GLU A 123 8.28 -14.75 -9.98
CA GLU A 123 8.35 -13.88 -8.80
C GLU A 123 8.99 -14.61 -7.62
N TRP A 124 8.58 -15.84 -7.39
CA TRP A 124 9.14 -16.68 -6.34
C TRP A 124 10.62 -16.98 -6.55
N LYS A 125 11.00 -17.31 -7.78
CA LYS A 125 12.41 -17.51 -8.15
C LYS A 125 13.24 -16.24 -7.86
N TYR A 126 12.70 -15.08 -8.16
CA TYR A 126 13.39 -13.80 -7.91
C TYR A 126 13.47 -13.50 -6.42
N PHE A 127 12.42 -13.79 -5.67
CA PHE A 127 12.46 -13.71 -4.20
C PHE A 127 13.53 -14.63 -3.61
N GLN A 128 13.64 -15.87 -4.07
CA GLN A 128 14.69 -16.80 -3.60
C GLN A 128 16.10 -16.30 -3.91
N ASN A 129 16.30 -15.68 -5.09
CA ASN A 129 17.59 -15.07 -5.45
C ASN A 129 17.91 -13.92 -4.49
N TYR A 130 16.93 -13.02 -4.27
CA TYR A 130 17.06 -11.92 -3.31
C TYR A 130 17.43 -12.44 -1.91
N TRP A 131 16.70 -13.42 -1.42
CA TRP A 131 16.91 -13.95 -0.06
C TRP A 131 18.28 -14.60 0.10
N ARG A 132 18.75 -15.33 -0.90
CA ARG A 132 20.08 -15.92 -0.91
C ARG A 132 21.20 -14.88 -0.88
N GLU A 133 21.01 -13.75 -1.53
CA GLU A 133 22.02 -12.70 -1.66
C GLU A 133 22.03 -11.73 -0.46
N HIS A 134 20.90 -11.55 0.22
CA HIS A 134 20.74 -10.50 1.22
C HIS A 134 20.25 -10.99 2.58
N GLY A 135 19.83 -12.24 2.71
CA GLY A 135 19.20 -12.77 3.91
C GLY A 135 20.15 -13.00 5.11
N ASP A 136 21.45 -13.07 4.89
CA ASP A 136 22.42 -13.48 5.93
C ASP A 136 22.40 -12.60 7.17
N ASP A 137 22.28 -11.28 7.01
CA ASP A 137 22.19 -10.31 8.12
C ASP A 137 20.76 -10.02 8.59
N LEU A 138 19.76 -10.62 7.93
CA LEU A 138 18.36 -10.34 8.19
C LEU A 138 17.71 -11.44 9.03
N GLU A 139 17.18 -11.07 10.19
CA GLU A 139 16.30 -11.91 11.01
C GLU A 139 14.84 -11.49 10.74
N PRO A 140 13.97 -12.38 10.20
CA PRO A 140 12.55 -12.11 10.07
C PRO A 140 11.94 -11.76 11.42
N TYR A 141 11.29 -10.58 11.49
CA TYR A 141 10.71 -10.09 12.72
C TYR A 141 9.18 -10.09 12.67
N ARG A 142 8.58 -9.43 11.69
CA ARG A 142 7.13 -9.42 11.49
C ARG A 142 6.80 -9.36 9.99
N THR A 143 5.72 -10.03 9.62
CA THR A 143 5.06 -9.93 8.31
C THR A 143 3.67 -9.35 8.48
N GLU A 144 3.14 -8.65 7.49
CA GLU A 144 1.80 -8.04 7.46
C GLU A 144 1.45 -7.41 8.82
N TRP A 145 2.37 -6.59 9.32
CA TRP A 145 2.20 -6.00 10.65
C TRP A 145 1.29 -4.80 10.61
N GLU A 146 0.12 -4.93 11.19
CA GLU A 146 -0.84 -3.86 11.33
C GLU A 146 -0.36 -2.84 12.37
N VAL A 147 -0.23 -1.58 11.93
CA VAL A 147 0.25 -0.45 12.74
C VAL A 147 -0.75 0.70 12.67
N TRP A 148 -0.84 1.50 13.75
CA TRP A 148 -1.86 2.52 13.84
C TRP A 148 -1.49 3.72 14.73
N SER A 149 -2.18 4.87 14.51
CA SER A 149 -2.14 6.06 15.35
C SER A 149 -3.55 6.59 15.60
N GLU A 150 -3.96 6.62 16.87
CA GLU A 150 -5.27 7.15 17.29
C GLU A 150 -5.38 8.64 16.98
N GLU A 151 -4.33 9.41 17.23
CA GLU A 151 -4.28 10.86 17.03
C GLU A 151 -4.54 11.25 15.56
N HIS A 152 -4.04 10.42 14.63
CA HIS A 152 -4.15 10.69 13.20
C HIS A 152 -5.28 9.88 12.54
N LYS A 153 -5.95 8.97 13.27
CA LYS A 153 -6.91 8.02 12.70
C LYS A 153 -6.36 7.34 11.45
N LEU A 154 -5.12 6.88 11.57
CA LEU A 154 -4.32 6.33 10.49
C LEU A 154 -3.84 4.94 10.85
N ALA A 155 -4.00 3.99 9.93
CA ALA A 155 -3.56 2.60 10.08
C ALA A 155 -2.95 2.06 8.78
N GLY A 156 -2.21 0.97 8.85
CA GLY A 156 -1.66 0.30 7.68
C GLY A 156 -1.07 -1.05 8.03
N SER A 157 -0.79 -1.87 7.02
CA SER A 157 -0.06 -3.12 7.13
C SER A 157 1.32 -2.97 6.51
N ILE A 158 2.34 -3.47 7.19
CA ILE A 158 3.73 -3.45 6.73
C ILE A 158 4.09 -4.84 6.25
N ASP A 159 4.42 -4.99 4.97
CA ASP A 159 4.65 -6.28 4.33
C ASP A 159 5.70 -7.12 5.07
N MET A 160 6.86 -6.51 5.37
CA MET A 160 7.96 -7.23 6.00
C MET A 160 8.87 -6.32 6.81
N ILE A 161 9.19 -6.76 8.02
CA ILE A 161 10.18 -6.13 8.89
C ILE A 161 11.23 -7.16 9.25
N TYR A 162 12.47 -6.83 8.99
CA TYR A 162 13.61 -7.59 9.47
C TYR A 162 14.34 -6.82 10.58
N ARG A 163 14.92 -7.56 11.50
CA ARG A 163 15.93 -7.07 12.43
C ARG A 163 17.30 -7.41 11.87
N LYS A 164 18.19 -6.44 11.76
CA LYS A 164 19.58 -6.71 11.39
C LYS A 164 20.31 -7.41 12.54
N LYS A 165 20.97 -8.50 12.22
CA LYS A 165 21.77 -9.25 13.21
C LYS A 165 23.03 -8.49 13.62
N SER A 166 23.57 -7.67 12.70
CA SER A 166 24.80 -6.92 12.87
C SER A 166 24.72 -5.80 13.92
N ASP A 167 23.59 -5.06 13.98
CA ASP A 167 23.44 -3.88 14.84
C ASP A 167 22.13 -3.81 15.62
N GLY A 168 21.21 -4.75 15.37
CA GLY A 168 19.92 -4.84 16.04
C GLY A 168 18.89 -3.81 15.58
N THR A 169 19.19 -2.97 14.59
CA THR A 169 18.23 -2.04 14.00
C THR A 169 17.25 -2.78 13.10
N PHE A 170 16.13 -2.10 12.77
CA PHE A 170 15.10 -2.66 11.92
C PHE A 170 15.20 -2.10 10.52
N VAL A 171 14.76 -2.89 9.55
CA VAL A 171 14.62 -2.49 8.15
C VAL A 171 13.25 -2.89 7.65
N ILE A 172 12.59 -1.97 6.92
CA ILE A 172 11.29 -2.21 6.32
C ILE A 172 11.50 -2.60 4.86
N TYR A 173 10.88 -3.69 4.46
CA TYR A 173 10.82 -4.15 3.10
C TYR A 173 9.37 -4.20 2.63
N ASP A 174 9.18 -3.82 1.40
CA ASP A 174 7.89 -3.84 0.73
C ASP A 174 8.06 -4.53 -0.63
N TRP A 175 7.21 -5.51 -0.89
CA TRP A 175 7.26 -6.34 -2.09
C TRP A 175 6.38 -5.72 -3.17
N LYS A 176 6.93 -5.51 -4.35
CA LYS A 176 6.17 -4.93 -5.46
C LYS A 176 6.27 -5.79 -6.71
N ARG A 177 5.10 -6.20 -7.21
CA ARG A 177 4.95 -6.82 -8.53
C ARG A 177 4.68 -5.71 -9.56
N SER A 178 5.63 -4.78 -9.69
CA SER A 178 5.53 -3.66 -10.63
C SER A 178 6.50 -3.83 -11.79
N LYS A 179 6.02 -3.61 -13.00
CA LYS A 179 6.83 -3.68 -14.22
C LYS A 179 7.88 -2.59 -14.22
N GLU A 180 7.51 -1.38 -13.81
CA GLU A 180 8.36 -0.20 -13.85
C GLU A 180 8.19 0.63 -12.57
N ILE A 181 9.31 1.07 -12.01
CA ILE A 181 9.33 2.09 -10.97
C ILE A 181 9.79 3.40 -11.62
N LYS A 182 8.83 4.29 -11.83
CA LYS A 182 9.06 5.65 -12.36
C LYS A 182 9.52 6.54 -11.22
N THR A 183 10.60 7.31 -11.45
CA THR A 183 11.18 8.22 -10.46
C THR A 183 10.88 9.70 -10.76
N SER A 184 10.30 9.98 -11.92
CA SER A 184 9.94 11.32 -12.38
C SER A 184 8.55 11.35 -13.00
N ASN A 185 7.93 12.53 -12.94
CA ASN A 185 6.74 12.89 -13.67
C ASN A 185 6.87 14.39 -14.01
N ASP A 186 6.97 14.70 -15.30
CA ASP A 186 7.22 16.07 -15.76
C ASP A 186 5.95 16.94 -15.76
N TRP A 187 4.80 16.37 -15.48
CA TRP A 187 3.49 17.01 -15.61
C TRP A 187 2.78 17.26 -14.29
N GLU A 188 3.03 16.41 -13.31
CA GLU A 188 2.30 16.42 -12.05
C GLU A 188 3.23 16.24 -10.87
N THR A 189 2.96 16.97 -9.81
CA THR A 189 3.62 16.83 -8.50
C THR A 189 2.57 16.64 -7.40
N GLY A 190 3.02 16.34 -6.20
CA GLY A 190 2.17 16.32 -5.02
C GLY A 190 1.64 17.69 -4.64
N TYR A 191 0.89 17.74 -3.54
CA TYR A 191 0.30 18.97 -2.97
C TYR A 191 0.92 19.30 -1.60
N GLY A 192 0.87 20.56 -1.22
CA GLY A 192 1.26 21.02 0.11
C GLY A 192 2.68 20.58 0.48
N PRO A 193 2.87 19.81 1.57
CA PRO A 193 4.19 19.40 2.05
C PRO A 193 5.04 18.62 1.04
N VAL A 194 4.40 17.96 0.08
CA VAL A 194 5.06 17.10 -0.92
C VAL A 194 4.99 17.68 -2.34
N SER A 195 4.71 18.97 -2.48
CA SER A 195 4.59 19.65 -3.77
C SER A 195 5.85 19.63 -4.63
N HIS A 196 7.01 19.34 -4.04
CA HIS A 196 8.29 19.18 -4.73
C HIS A 196 8.53 17.76 -5.24
N LEU A 197 7.69 16.79 -4.85
CA LEU A 197 7.83 15.40 -5.26
C LEU A 197 6.98 15.12 -6.50
N PRO A 198 7.55 14.51 -7.55
CA PRO A 198 6.80 14.06 -8.72
C PRO A 198 5.67 13.08 -8.36
N ASN A 199 4.50 13.21 -9.00
CA ASN A 199 3.41 12.26 -8.87
C ASN A 199 3.74 10.97 -9.63
N CYS A 200 4.45 10.05 -8.98
CA CYS A 200 4.81 8.74 -9.53
C CYS A 200 4.98 7.68 -8.43
N ASN A 201 4.93 6.41 -8.83
CA ASN A 201 4.91 5.29 -7.89
C ASN A 201 6.14 5.21 -6.98
N TYR A 202 7.34 5.62 -7.43
CA TYR A 202 8.53 5.68 -6.57
C TYR A 202 8.31 6.55 -5.33
N TRP A 203 7.77 7.77 -5.50
CA TRP A 203 7.58 8.70 -4.39
C TRP A 203 6.40 8.29 -3.52
N HIS A 204 5.35 7.70 -4.08
CA HIS A 204 4.24 7.13 -3.31
C HIS A 204 4.73 6.02 -2.38
N TYR A 205 5.48 5.05 -2.89
CA TYR A 205 6.05 3.97 -2.07
C TYR A 205 7.08 4.50 -1.06
N THR A 206 7.91 5.47 -1.46
CA THR A 206 8.87 6.09 -0.54
C THR A 206 8.17 6.73 0.64
N LEU A 207 7.13 7.52 0.42
CA LEU A 207 6.33 8.14 1.48
C LEU A 207 5.62 7.08 2.32
N GLN A 208 5.05 6.04 1.72
CA GLN A 208 4.39 4.94 2.44
C GLN A 208 5.33 4.31 3.46
N LEU A 209 6.53 3.92 3.05
CA LEU A 209 7.49 3.29 3.95
C LEU A 209 8.03 4.27 4.99
N ASN A 210 8.12 5.57 4.68
CA ASN A 210 8.47 6.59 5.67
C ASN A 210 7.38 6.81 6.72
N VAL A 211 6.09 6.72 6.34
CA VAL A 211 4.99 6.72 7.32
C VAL A 211 5.06 5.47 8.19
N TYR A 212 5.37 4.31 7.62
CA TYR A 212 5.57 3.08 8.40
C TYR A 212 6.76 3.18 9.35
N LYS A 213 7.88 3.75 8.90
CA LYS A 213 9.03 4.06 9.76
C LYS A 213 8.59 4.94 10.94
N TRP A 214 7.84 6.00 10.68
CA TRP A 214 7.33 6.89 11.72
C TRP A 214 6.46 6.14 12.74
N PHE A 215 5.55 5.25 12.31
CA PHE A 215 4.77 4.42 13.21
C PHE A 215 5.67 3.59 14.13
N LEU A 216 6.61 2.86 13.54
CA LEU A 216 7.49 1.93 14.27
C LEU A 216 8.37 2.66 15.29
N GLU A 217 8.92 3.80 14.93
CA GLU A 217 9.79 4.57 15.82
C GLU A 217 9.01 5.30 16.91
N THR A 218 7.79 5.76 16.59
CA THR A 218 6.98 6.54 17.56
C THR A 218 6.24 5.63 18.54
N PHE A 219 5.71 4.50 18.10
CA PHE A 219 4.74 3.73 18.90
C PHE A 219 5.17 2.30 19.22
N TYR A 220 6.16 1.76 18.52
CA TYR A 220 6.54 0.35 18.62
C TYR A 220 7.98 0.14 19.12
N GLY A 221 8.70 1.21 19.44
CA GLY A 221 10.05 1.15 20.02
C GLY A 221 11.12 0.59 19.07
N CYS A 222 10.86 0.57 17.77
CA CYS A 222 11.82 0.12 16.76
C CYS A 222 12.70 1.27 16.30
N VAL A 223 13.99 1.03 16.10
CA VAL A 223 14.92 1.97 15.43
C VAL A 223 15.08 1.49 14.00
N VAL A 224 14.50 2.20 13.03
CA VAL A 224 14.48 1.80 11.61
C VAL A 224 15.61 2.51 10.87
N SER A 225 16.59 1.72 10.39
CA SER A 225 17.78 2.24 9.71
C SER A 225 17.60 2.42 8.21
N ASP A 226 16.82 1.57 7.56
CA ASP A 226 16.70 1.52 6.11
C ASP A 226 15.30 1.12 5.65
N LEU A 227 14.95 1.56 4.45
CA LEU A 227 13.70 1.27 3.75
C LEU A 227 14.02 0.72 2.36
N TYR A 228 13.38 -0.38 1.97
CA TYR A 228 13.64 -1.01 0.68
C TYR A 228 12.35 -1.40 -0.04
N LEU A 229 12.35 -1.21 -1.36
CA LEU A 229 11.42 -1.90 -2.27
C LEU A 229 12.15 -3.08 -2.92
N ILE A 230 11.48 -4.20 -2.99
CA ILE A 230 11.91 -5.36 -3.77
C ILE A 230 10.90 -5.57 -4.89
N ILE A 231 11.36 -5.38 -6.11
CA ILE A 231 10.53 -5.50 -7.30
C ILE A 231 10.71 -6.90 -7.89
N LEU A 232 9.62 -7.66 -7.92
CA LEU A 232 9.54 -9.05 -8.34
C LEU A 232 8.56 -9.17 -9.51
N HIS A 233 8.91 -8.58 -10.67
CA HIS A 233 8.05 -8.63 -11.85
C HIS A 233 8.61 -9.60 -12.90
N PRO A 234 7.79 -10.48 -13.53
CA PRO A 234 8.26 -11.51 -14.46
C PRO A 234 8.94 -10.95 -15.72
N ASP A 235 8.61 -9.73 -16.15
CA ASP A 235 9.27 -9.06 -17.30
C ASP A 235 10.69 -8.60 -16.97
N ASN A 236 11.10 -8.60 -15.71
CA ASN A 236 12.48 -8.30 -15.32
C ASN A 236 13.38 -9.52 -15.53
N LYS A 237 14.67 -9.31 -15.58
CA LYS A 237 15.66 -10.42 -15.67
C LYS A 237 15.89 -11.10 -14.32
N ASN A 238 15.69 -10.38 -13.24
CA ASN A 238 15.82 -10.81 -11.85
C ASN A 238 15.10 -9.79 -10.93
N TYR A 239 15.13 -9.98 -9.60
CA TYR A 239 14.66 -8.99 -8.67
C TYR A 239 15.42 -7.66 -8.83
N ARG A 240 14.79 -6.56 -8.41
CA ARG A 240 15.47 -5.27 -8.22
C ARG A 240 15.29 -4.85 -6.76
N ARG A 241 16.37 -4.41 -6.11
CA ARG A 241 16.35 -3.90 -4.75
C ARG A 241 16.63 -2.41 -4.79
N LEU A 242 15.68 -1.61 -4.34
CA LEU A 242 15.81 -0.15 -4.27
C LEU A 242 15.82 0.29 -2.82
N ARG A 243 16.90 0.97 -2.40
CA ARG A 243 16.93 1.69 -1.14
C ARG A 243 16.24 3.02 -1.31
N LEU A 244 15.31 3.33 -0.40
CA LEU A 244 14.50 4.54 -0.46
C LEU A 244 15.08 5.66 0.38
N ASN A 245 14.77 6.90 0.02
CA ASN A 245 15.13 8.09 0.77
C ASN A 245 14.34 8.16 2.09
N ILE A 246 14.96 8.77 3.10
CA ILE A 246 14.28 9.10 4.35
C ILE A 246 13.67 10.50 4.20
N LEU A 247 12.34 10.57 4.39
CA LEU A 247 11.50 11.76 4.20
C LEU A 247 10.78 12.13 5.51
N GLY A 248 11.54 12.32 6.57
CA GLY A 248 10.98 12.56 7.91
C GLY A 248 10.26 13.90 8.03
N GLU A 249 10.75 14.95 7.36
CA GLU A 249 10.17 16.29 7.39
C GLU A 249 8.83 16.32 6.62
N GLU A 250 8.79 15.68 5.45
CA GLU A 250 7.59 15.56 4.64
C GLU A 250 6.49 14.80 5.39
N VAL A 251 6.85 13.66 5.99
CA VAL A 251 5.90 12.85 6.79
C VAL A 251 5.38 13.64 7.97
N ALA A 252 6.24 14.32 8.73
CA ALA A 252 5.82 15.14 9.87
C ALA A 252 4.82 16.24 9.43
N ALA A 253 5.11 16.92 8.33
CA ALA A 253 4.24 17.98 7.81
C ALA A 253 2.90 17.43 7.27
N MET A 254 2.92 16.25 6.62
CA MET A 254 1.70 15.57 6.17
C MET A 254 0.80 15.15 7.33
N LEU A 255 1.40 14.59 8.39
CA LEU A 255 0.69 14.19 9.61
C LEU A 255 0.06 15.39 10.31
N GLU A 256 0.74 16.52 10.35
CA GLU A 256 0.19 17.76 10.90
C GLU A 256 -1.02 18.29 10.07
N CYS A 257 -0.97 18.15 8.73
CA CYS A 257 -2.13 18.45 7.89
C CYS A 257 -3.32 17.52 8.24
N ARG A 258 -3.06 16.23 8.46
CA ARG A 258 -4.10 15.28 8.86
C ARG A 258 -4.75 15.64 10.19
N LYS A 259 -3.97 16.01 11.20
CA LYS A 259 -4.48 16.44 12.52
C LYS A 259 -5.40 17.66 12.38
N ARG A 260 -5.00 18.66 11.62
CA ARG A 260 -5.81 19.85 11.36
C ARG A 260 -7.14 19.49 10.68
N ALA A 261 -7.09 18.64 9.65
CA ALA A 261 -8.31 18.21 8.94
C ALA A 261 -9.27 17.44 9.85
N LEU A 262 -8.76 16.63 10.78
CA LEU A 262 -9.59 15.93 11.78
C LEU A 262 -10.23 16.91 12.78
N ALA A 263 -9.49 17.91 13.26
CA ALA A 263 -9.99 18.94 14.18
C ALA A 263 -11.09 19.78 13.54
N GLU A 264 -10.92 20.20 12.29
CA GLU A 264 -11.92 20.96 11.54
C GLU A 264 -13.23 20.18 11.32
N LYS A 265 -13.13 18.88 11.00
CA LYS A 265 -14.31 18.00 10.87
C LYS A 265 -15.05 17.80 12.21
N SER A 266 -14.33 17.81 13.31
CA SER A 266 -14.92 17.66 14.66
C SER A 266 -15.59 18.95 15.15
N SER A 267 -15.18 20.12 14.64
CA SER A 267 -15.73 21.43 15.03
C SER A 267 -16.94 21.85 14.20
N ARG A 268 -17.25 21.16 13.09
CA ARG A 268 -18.47 21.43 12.33
C ARG A 268 -19.68 20.93 13.10
N PRO A 269 -20.71 21.76 13.38
CA PRO A 269 -21.94 21.28 14.00
C PRO A 269 -22.56 20.18 13.12
N VAL A 270 -22.98 19.10 13.75
CA VAL A 270 -23.78 18.05 13.09
C VAL A 270 -25.09 18.71 12.68
N VAL A 271 -25.21 19.10 11.42
CA VAL A 271 -26.51 19.43 10.85
C VAL A 271 -27.25 18.10 10.74
N LEU A 272 -28.11 17.81 11.71
CA LEU A 272 -29.01 16.69 11.59
C LEU A 272 -29.80 16.87 10.29
N PRO A 273 -29.83 15.89 9.39
CA PRO A 273 -30.69 15.97 8.24
C PRO A 273 -32.13 16.18 8.73
N MET A 274 -32.79 17.21 8.23
CA MET A 274 -34.23 17.35 8.41
C MET A 274 -34.89 16.05 7.97
N PRO A 275 -35.92 15.52 8.70
CA PRO A 275 -36.62 14.36 8.23
C PRO A 275 -37.14 14.64 6.81
N VAL A 276 -36.63 13.89 5.86
CA VAL A 276 -37.16 13.86 4.50
C VAL A 276 -38.44 13.04 4.62
N GLU A 277 -39.58 13.67 4.36
CA GLU A 277 -40.82 12.94 4.12
C GLU A 277 -40.57 11.96 2.98
N ASP A 278 -40.96 10.70 3.19
CA ASP A 278 -40.84 9.61 2.24
C ASP A 278 -41.53 9.96 0.91
N ASP A 279 -40.77 10.13 -0.14
CA ASP A 279 -41.25 9.86 -1.49
C ASP A 279 -40.08 9.40 -2.37
N ASP A 280 -40.30 8.18 -2.91
CA ASP A 280 -39.64 7.55 -4.05
C ASP A 280 -38.25 6.92 -3.92
N ILE A 281 -38.32 5.61 -3.69
CA ILE A 281 -37.29 4.60 -3.94
C ILE A 281 -36.99 4.52 -5.45
N HIS A 282 -35.77 4.90 -5.86
CA HIS A 282 -35.10 4.26 -6.99
C HIS A 282 -33.57 4.25 -6.80
N GLY A 283 -33.05 3.02 -6.94
CA GLY A 283 -31.72 2.59 -6.55
C GLY A 283 -30.54 3.39 -7.12
N CYS A 284 -29.60 3.64 -6.26
CA CYS A 284 -28.25 4.05 -6.64
C CYS A 284 -27.26 2.96 -6.21
N VAL A 285 -26.74 2.24 -7.21
CA VAL A 285 -25.64 1.28 -7.02
C VAL A 285 -24.35 2.09 -6.85
N SER A 286 -23.79 2.08 -5.66
CA SER A 286 -22.48 2.68 -5.42
C SER A 286 -21.38 1.91 -6.13
N LYS A 287 -20.77 2.53 -7.15
CA LYS A 287 -19.55 2.03 -7.78
C LYS A 287 -18.35 2.47 -6.95
N LYS A 288 -17.64 1.51 -6.34
CA LYS A 288 -16.32 1.73 -5.73
C LYS A 288 -15.28 1.98 -6.83
N PRO A 289 -14.33 2.91 -6.63
CA PRO A 289 -13.17 2.98 -7.51
C PRO A 289 -12.23 1.82 -7.21
N MET A 290 -11.91 1.06 -8.24
CA MET A 290 -10.89 0.03 -8.21
C MET A 290 -9.54 0.69 -8.53
N PHE A 291 -8.57 0.52 -7.65
CA PHE A 291 -7.20 1.02 -7.86
C PHE A 291 -6.55 0.17 -8.94
N ILE A 292 -6.00 0.83 -9.93
CA ILE A 292 -5.15 0.21 -10.93
C ILE A 292 -3.72 0.62 -10.58
N ASP A 293 -2.93 -0.32 -10.06
CA ASP A 293 -1.48 -0.17 -10.10
C ASP A 293 -1.08 -0.16 -11.57
N ASP A 294 -0.39 0.90 -11.97
CA ASP A 294 -0.03 1.19 -13.36
C ASP A 294 0.58 -0.02 -14.09
N ALA A 295 -0.07 -0.44 -15.13
CA ALA A 295 0.52 -1.24 -16.19
C ALA A 295 1.10 -0.34 -17.28
#